data_cfd7bc650a5f3d4618ef19c2e1699b44
#
_entry.id   cfd7bc650a5f3d4618ef19c2e1699b44
#
_cell.length_a   1.000
_cell.length_b   1.000
_cell.length_c   1.000
_cell.angle_alpha   90.00
_cell.angle_beta   90.00
_cell.angle_gamma   90.00
#
_symmetry.space_group_name_H-M   'P 1'
#
loop_
_entity.id
_entity.type
_entity.pdbx_description
1 polymer ?
#
loop_
_entity_poly.entity_id
_entity_poly.type
_entity_poly.pdbx_seq_one_letter_code
_entity_poly.pdbx_strand_id
1 'polypeptide(L)'
;MTTTRRLSLAYLALTAGVAVLFALNLFWGSVSLTPGAVAAALLGRGEDVLAVGIVLQLRLPRAVMVVLLGAALSAAGYLLQTFFANPIAGPFVMGVSSGAKLAVALTMVVFLQQGLLTGSATLIIAAFAGSMAAMAFVLVVARRVPRMSILVICGIMIGYICSAVTDIVVTFAQDSNIVNLHNWSMGSFSGMTWANVGAAACVVLPALAAAFLLSKPMAAYQMGESYAKSVGVPVRAFSTALVLLSSLLAACVTAFAGPISFVGIAVPHLVKNLLGSAKPLYVLPGCCLGGAAFCLLCDLIARSLFAPTELSISSVTAVFGAPVVIWLLVRRQTQEGRE
;
A
#
# COMPACT_ATOMS: atom_id res chain seq x y z
N MET A 1 16.49 20.52 20.30
CA MET A 1 15.39 19.67 20.82
C MET A 1 15.96 18.31 21.19
N THR A 2 15.66 17.80 22.39
CA THR A 2 16.06 16.42 22.75
C THR A 2 15.37 15.43 21.81
N THR A 3 16.06 14.38 21.41
CA THR A 3 15.55 13.33 20.48
C THR A 3 14.17 12.81 20.89
N THR A 4 13.95 12.61 22.18
CA THR A 4 12.68 12.14 22.75
C THR A 4 11.52 13.12 22.50
N ARG A 5 11.73 14.43 22.70
CA ARG A 5 10.70 15.45 22.47
C ARG A 5 10.30 15.54 21.00
N ARG A 6 11.28 15.41 20.08
CA ARG A 6 11.01 15.38 18.64
C ARG A 6 10.16 14.17 18.25
N LEU A 7 10.49 12.99 18.76
CA LEU A 7 9.73 11.75 18.54
C LEU A 7 8.29 11.90 19.03
N SER A 8 8.08 12.35 20.26
CA SER A 8 6.73 12.51 20.82
C SER A 8 5.90 13.50 20.02
N LEU A 9 6.46 14.65 19.62
CA LEU A 9 5.75 15.64 18.80
C LEU A 9 5.42 15.11 17.40
N ALA A 10 6.33 14.35 16.78
CA ALA A 10 6.10 13.76 15.47
C ALA A 10 4.98 12.72 15.52
N TYR A 11 4.96 11.86 16.53
CA TYR A 11 3.87 10.91 16.72
C TYR A 11 2.53 11.58 17.02
N LEU A 12 2.54 12.62 17.87
CA LEU A 12 1.34 13.41 18.15
C LEU A 12 0.79 14.04 16.86
N ALA A 13 1.66 14.63 16.03
CA ALA A 13 1.28 15.21 14.75
C ALA A 13 0.73 14.17 13.77
N LEU A 14 1.37 13.00 13.67
CA LEU A 14 0.89 11.92 12.80
C LEU A 14 -0.47 11.38 13.26
N THR A 15 -0.63 11.13 14.57
CA THR A 15 -1.88 10.61 15.12
C THR A 15 -3.01 11.64 15.00
N ALA A 16 -2.73 12.91 15.32
CA ALA A 16 -3.69 13.99 15.13
C ALA A 16 -4.05 14.15 13.63
N GLY A 17 -3.06 14.07 12.74
CA GLY A 17 -3.28 14.11 11.29
C GLY A 17 -4.19 12.98 10.81
N VAL A 18 -3.95 11.74 11.24
CA VAL A 18 -4.83 10.61 10.93
C VAL A 18 -6.24 10.85 11.46
N ALA A 19 -6.39 11.29 12.72
CA ALA A 19 -7.70 11.53 13.32
C ALA A 19 -8.48 12.62 12.58
N VAL A 20 -7.84 13.74 12.27
CA VAL A 20 -8.46 14.84 11.52
C VAL A 20 -8.83 14.40 10.10
N LEU A 21 -7.93 13.76 9.36
CA LEU A 21 -8.20 13.29 8.01
C LEU A 21 -9.26 12.20 7.99
N PHE A 22 -9.29 11.30 8.98
CA PHE A 22 -10.33 10.29 9.14
C PHE A 22 -11.70 10.95 9.36
N ALA A 23 -11.78 11.92 10.27
CA ALA A 23 -13.00 12.67 10.48
C ALA A 23 -13.44 13.41 9.20
N LEU A 24 -12.52 14.11 8.51
CA LEU A 24 -12.83 14.76 7.25
C LEU A 24 -13.36 13.77 6.19
N ASN A 25 -12.82 12.56 6.15
CA ASN A 25 -13.31 11.51 5.26
C ASN A 25 -14.73 11.04 5.62
N LEU A 26 -15.18 11.15 6.86
CA LEU A 26 -16.56 10.85 7.24
C LEU A 26 -17.51 12.01 6.94
N PHE A 27 -17.08 13.24 7.16
CA PHE A 27 -17.92 14.42 6.96
C PHE A 27 -18.02 14.85 5.50
N TRP A 28 -16.93 14.76 4.73
CA TRP A 28 -16.88 15.12 3.32
C TRP A 28 -16.94 13.90 2.41
N GLY A 29 -17.66 14.02 1.28
CA GLY A 29 -17.80 12.99 0.25
C GLY A 29 -18.64 13.48 -0.92
N SER A 30 -18.81 12.63 -1.94
CA SER A 30 -19.56 12.94 -3.16
C SER A 30 -21.03 13.31 -2.92
N VAL A 31 -21.64 12.81 -1.84
CA VAL A 31 -22.98 13.21 -1.38
C VAL A 31 -22.83 14.19 -0.22
N SER A 32 -23.44 15.36 -0.33
CA SER A 32 -23.42 16.37 0.73
C SER A 32 -24.38 15.96 1.86
N LEU A 33 -23.83 15.72 3.05
CA LEU A 33 -24.58 15.49 4.29
C LEU A 33 -24.27 16.63 5.26
N THR A 34 -25.25 17.04 6.03
CA THR A 34 -24.99 18.02 7.09
C THR A 34 -24.12 17.42 8.20
N PRO A 35 -23.21 18.19 8.82
CA PRO A 35 -22.38 17.68 9.91
C PRO A 35 -23.19 17.07 11.06
N GLY A 36 -24.38 17.62 11.34
CA GLY A 36 -25.30 17.09 12.33
C GLY A 36 -25.82 15.69 11.98
N ALA A 37 -26.20 15.44 10.71
CA ALA A 37 -26.65 14.14 10.26
C ALA A 37 -25.53 13.08 10.35
N VAL A 38 -24.28 13.45 9.99
CA VAL A 38 -23.14 12.54 10.13
C VAL A 38 -22.88 12.22 11.59
N ALA A 39 -22.88 13.22 12.48
CA ALA A 39 -22.68 13.01 13.91
C ALA A 39 -23.81 12.17 14.52
N ALA A 40 -25.07 12.43 14.16
CA ALA A 40 -26.23 11.65 14.62
C ALA A 40 -26.13 10.18 14.17
N ALA A 41 -25.73 9.94 12.91
CA ALA A 41 -25.52 8.58 12.38
C ALA A 41 -24.42 7.83 13.16
N LEU A 42 -23.29 8.47 13.45
CA LEU A 42 -22.19 7.87 14.23
C LEU A 42 -22.57 7.58 15.67
N LEU A 43 -23.47 8.39 16.29
CA LEU A 43 -23.95 8.22 17.65
C LEU A 43 -25.13 7.25 17.76
N GLY A 44 -25.58 6.66 16.64
CA GLY A 44 -26.76 5.78 16.61
C GLY A 44 -28.09 6.50 16.85
N ARG A 45 -28.13 7.83 16.66
CA ARG A 45 -29.30 8.71 16.85
C ARG A 45 -29.84 9.26 15.53
N GLY A 46 -29.35 8.74 14.39
CA GLY A 46 -29.77 9.23 13.07
C GLY A 46 -31.20 8.78 12.73
N GLU A 47 -32.10 9.73 12.48
CA GLU A 47 -33.48 9.49 12.03
C GLU A 47 -33.54 9.25 10.50
N ASP A 48 -32.60 9.83 9.75
CA ASP A 48 -32.49 9.65 8.30
C ASP A 48 -31.76 8.35 7.96
N VAL A 49 -32.51 7.34 7.56
CA VAL A 49 -32.03 6.00 7.18
C VAL A 49 -31.00 6.07 6.05
N LEU A 50 -31.19 6.99 5.10
CA LEU A 50 -30.25 7.20 3.97
C LEU A 50 -28.90 7.74 4.47
N ALA A 51 -28.91 8.77 5.31
CA ALA A 51 -27.70 9.34 5.88
C ALA A 51 -26.95 8.32 6.73
N VAL A 52 -27.67 7.56 7.57
CA VAL A 52 -27.09 6.47 8.39
C VAL A 52 -26.45 5.40 7.49
N GLY A 53 -27.14 4.96 6.42
CA GLY A 53 -26.62 4.00 5.47
C GLY A 53 -25.34 4.50 4.77
N ILE A 54 -25.34 5.75 4.28
CA ILE A 54 -24.15 6.35 3.64
C ILE A 54 -22.96 6.41 4.61
N VAL A 55 -23.19 6.86 5.85
CA VAL A 55 -22.10 7.01 6.83
C VAL A 55 -21.56 5.66 7.29
N LEU A 56 -22.44 4.75 7.74
CA LEU A 56 -22.02 3.51 8.39
C LEU A 56 -21.68 2.38 7.42
N GLN A 57 -22.28 2.36 6.21
CA GLN A 57 -22.06 1.26 5.25
C GLN A 57 -21.16 1.63 4.07
N LEU A 58 -20.98 2.92 3.79
CA LEU A 58 -20.12 3.36 2.68
C LEU A 58 -18.88 4.13 3.17
N ARG A 59 -19.07 5.25 3.92
CA ARG A 59 -17.95 6.12 4.31
C ARG A 59 -17.05 5.50 5.36
N LEU A 60 -17.62 4.91 6.39
CA LEU A 60 -16.86 4.36 7.51
C LEU A 60 -16.02 3.14 7.10
N PRO A 61 -16.55 2.11 6.40
CA PRO A 61 -15.72 1.00 5.91
C PRO A 61 -14.63 1.47 4.96
N ARG A 62 -14.92 2.43 4.05
CA ARG A 62 -13.94 3.03 3.15
C ARG A 62 -12.82 3.69 3.93
N ALA A 63 -13.11 4.57 4.89
CA ALA A 63 -12.11 5.26 5.69
C ALA A 63 -11.24 4.30 6.51
N VAL A 64 -11.83 3.26 7.10
CA VAL A 64 -11.09 2.20 7.80
C VAL A 64 -10.17 1.43 6.86
N MET A 65 -10.66 1.06 5.67
CA MET A 65 -9.84 0.41 4.64
C MET A 65 -8.67 1.28 4.20
N VAL A 66 -8.88 2.59 3.98
CA VAL A 66 -7.81 3.53 3.60
C VAL A 66 -6.72 3.57 4.67
N VAL A 67 -7.09 3.62 5.96
CA VAL A 67 -6.13 3.56 7.08
C VAL A 67 -5.35 2.25 7.06
N LEU A 68 -6.05 1.13 6.94
CA LEU A 68 -5.46 -0.20 7.02
C LEU A 68 -4.50 -0.46 5.83
N LEU A 69 -4.96 -0.19 4.61
CA LEU A 69 -4.17 -0.43 3.40
C LEU A 69 -3.06 0.61 3.21
N GLY A 70 -3.27 1.86 3.62
CA GLY A 70 -2.24 2.90 3.63
C GLY A 70 -1.09 2.55 4.59
N ALA A 71 -1.43 2.09 5.79
CA ALA A 71 -0.46 1.58 6.76
C ALA A 71 0.32 0.37 6.19
N ALA A 72 -0.40 -0.59 5.60
CA ALA A 72 0.19 -1.79 5.00
C ALA A 72 1.19 -1.44 3.89
N LEU A 73 0.81 -0.54 2.97
CA LEU A 73 1.63 -0.20 1.82
C LEU A 73 2.90 0.56 2.19
N SER A 74 2.79 1.49 3.14
CA SER A 74 3.95 2.22 3.66
C SER A 74 4.90 1.30 4.43
N ALA A 75 4.38 0.42 5.27
CA ALA A 75 5.19 -0.58 5.97
C ALA A 75 5.86 -1.55 4.98
N ALA A 76 5.14 -2.06 3.96
CA ALA A 76 5.69 -2.90 2.91
C ALA A 76 6.88 -2.23 2.21
N GLY A 77 6.73 -0.94 1.87
CA GLY A 77 7.80 -0.14 1.29
C GLY A 77 9.01 -0.03 2.20
N TYR A 78 8.80 0.24 3.49
CA TYR A 78 9.89 0.34 4.46
C TYR A 78 10.66 -0.98 4.64
N LEU A 79 9.96 -2.13 4.65
CA LEU A 79 10.58 -3.45 4.71
C LEU A 79 11.49 -3.70 3.50
N LEU A 80 11.03 -3.38 2.29
CA LEU A 80 11.83 -3.54 1.08
C LEU A 80 12.99 -2.53 0.99
N GLN A 81 12.79 -1.28 1.40
CA GLN A 81 13.89 -0.31 1.50
C GLN A 81 14.99 -0.81 2.45
N THR A 82 14.60 -1.46 3.54
CA THR A 82 15.57 -2.06 4.48
C THR A 82 16.27 -3.27 3.85
N PHE A 83 15.52 -4.15 3.19
CA PHE A 83 16.06 -5.34 2.54
C PHE A 83 17.06 -4.99 1.43
N PHE A 84 16.71 -4.05 0.54
CA PHE A 84 17.56 -3.64 -0.57
C PHE A 84 18.64 -2.61 -0.18
N ALA A 85 18.64 -2.12 1.06
CA ALA A 85 19.44 -0.96 1.49
C ALA A 85 19.29 0.23 0.51
N ASN A 86 18.10 0.37 -0.10
CA ASN A 86 17.82 1.35 -1.14
C ASN A 86 16.51 2.11 -0.84
N PRO A 87 16.54 3.44 -0.69
CA PRO A 87 15.38 4.24 -0.32
C PRO A 87 14.29 4.32 -1.40
N ILE A 88 14.61 3.99 -2.65
CA ILE A 88 13.65 3.98 -3.77
C ILE A 88 13.07 2.58 -4.05
N ALA A 89 13.45 1.57 -3.28
CA ALA A 89 12.85 0.26 -3.40
C ALA A 89 11.39 0.29 -2.94
N GLY A 90 10.51 -0.25 -3.77
CA GLY A 90 9.09 -0.35 -3.47
C GLY A 90 8.51 -1.70 -3.89
N PRO A 91 7.38 -2.13 -3.34
CA PRO A 91 6.81 -3.45 -3.61
C PRO A 91 6.40 -3.66 -5.06
N PHE A 92 6.12 -2.59 -5.80
CA PHE A 92 5.75 -2.66 -7.21
C PHE A 92 6.90 -3.06 -8.14
N VAL A 93 8.14 -2.74 -7.75
CA VAL A 93 9.35 -3.11 -8.53
C VAL A 93 9.52 -4.63 -8.61
N MET A 94 8.91 -5.39 -7.70
CA MET A 94 9.02 -6.86 -7.65
C MET A 94 7.93 -7.59 -8.47
N GLY A 95 7.22 -6.92 -9.36
CA GLY A 95 6.22 -7.53 -10.23
C GLY A 95 4.90 -7.92 -9.55
N VAL A 96 4.72 -7.58 -8.27
CA VAL A 96 3.52 -7.92 -7.48
C VAL A 96 2.25 -7.41 -8.15
N SER A 97 2.24 -6.14 -8.58
CA SER A 97 1.08 -5.53 -9.24
C SER A 97 0.82 -6.09 -10.64
N SER A 98 1.89 -6.38 -11.40
CA SER A 98 1.74 -6.96 -12.75
C SER A 98 1.21 -8.40 -12.67
N GLY A 99 1.67 -9.18 -11.69
CA GLY A 99 1.13 -10.51 -11.42
C GLY A 99 -0.35 -10.48 -11.01
N ALA A 100 -0.74 -9.52 -10.17
CA ALA A 100 -2.14 -9.28 -9.81
C ALA A 100 -2.99 -8.95 -11.05
N LYS A 101 -2.53 -7.99 -11.87
CA LYS A 101 -3.23 -7.55 -13.08
C LYS A 101 -3.42 -8.70 -14.07
N LEU A 102 -2.39 -9.53 -14.27
CA LEU A 102 -2.47 -10.72 -15.12
C LEU A 102 -3.54 -11.70 -14.62
N ALA A 103 -3.55 -12.02 -13.32
CA ALA A 103 -4.52 -12.95 -12.76
C ALA A 103 -5.94 -12.40 -12.84
N VAL A 104 -6.15 -11.10 -12.61
CA VAL A 104 -7.44 -10.44 -12.78
C VAL A 104 -7.89 -10.47 -14.23
N ALA A 105 -7.01 -10.16 -15.20
CA ALA A 105 -7.31 -10.19 -16.62
C ALA A 105 -7.74 -11.60 -17.05
N LEU A 106 -6.99 -12.63 -16.68
CA LEU A 106 -7.32 -14.03 -16.96
C LEU A 106 -8.69 -14.41 -16.36
N THR A 107 -8.96 -14.00 -15.11
CA THR A 107 -10.22 -14.29 -14.44
C THR A 107 -11.39 -13.61 -15.15
N MET A 108 -11.25 -12.32 -15.51
CA MET A 108 -12.30 -11.60 -16.23
C MET A 108 -12.61 -12.24 -17.58
N VAL A 109 -11.60 -12.62 -18.35
CA VAL A 109 -11.78 -13.20 -19.68
C VAL A 109 -12.39 -14.61 -19.60
N VAL A 110 -11.84 -15.48 -18.72
CA VAL A 110 -12.29 -16.87 -18.59
C VAL A 110 -13.72 -16.95 -18.03
N PHE A 111 -14.05 -16.20 -16.98
CA PHE A 111 -15.37 -16.27 -16.35
C PHE A 111 -16.48 -15.70 -17.25
N LEU A 112 -16.19 -14.62 -17.99
CA LEU A 112 -17.16 -14.02 -18.89
C LEU A 112 -17.41 -14.86 -20.14
N GLN A 113 -16.41 -15.58 -20.64
CA GLN A 113 -16.61 -16.56 -21.72
C GLN A 113 -17.56 -17.70 -21.29
N GLN A 114 -17.63 -17.98 -19.99
CA GLN A 114 -18.54 -18.98 -19.40
C GLN A 114 -19.90 -18.38 -18.99
N GLY A 115 -20.17 -17.10 -19.29
CA GLY A 115 -21.42 -16.42 -18.91
C GLY A 115 -21.55 -16.15 -17.41
N LEU A 116 -20.46 -16.27 -16.64
CA LEU A 116 -20.44 -16.06 -15.20
C LEU A 116 -20.07 -14.59 -14.90
N LEU A 117 -20.87 -13.93 -14.07
CA LEU A 117 -20.54 -12.60 -13.56
C LEU A 117 -19.39 -12.71 -12.52
N THR A 118 -18.32 -11.98 -12.76
CA THR A 118 -17.20 -11.92 -11.81
C THR A 118 -17.58 -11.04 -10.61
N GLY A 119 -17.75 -11.65 -9.45
CA GLY A 119 -17.94 -10.93 -8.20
C GLY A 119 -16.65 -10.27 -7.70
N SER A 120 -16.79 -9.22 -6.89
CA SER A 120 -15.64 -8.51 -6.28
C SER A 120 -14.71 -9.47 -5.50
N ALA A 121 -15.26 -10.43 -4.77
CA ALA A 121 -14.48 -11.42 -4.03
C ALA A 121 -13.59 -12.28 -4.94
N THR A 122 -14.09 -12.70 -6.10
CA THR A 122 -13.33 -13.50 -7.07
C THR A 122 -12.12 -12.72 -7.61
N LEU A 123 -12.31 -11.43 -7.93
CA LEU A 123 -11.23 -10.57 -8.40
C LEU A 123 -10.17 -10.31 -7.30
N ILE A 124 -10.61 -10.14 -6.05
CA ILE A 124 -9.71 -9.99 -4.90
C ILE A 124 -8.84 -11.24 -4.72
N ILE A 125 -9.44 -12.43 -4.76
CA ILE A 125 -8.71 -13.69 -4.62
C ILE A 125 -7.74 -13.88 -5.80
N ALA A 126 -8.18 -13.61 -7.02
CA ALA A 126 -7.34 -13.69 -8.21
C ALA A 126 -6.13 -12.74 -8.12
N ALA A 127 -6.37 -11.46 -7.78
CA ALA A 127 -5.31 -10.47 -7.63
C ALA A 127 -4.30 -10.86 -6.55
N PHE A 128 -4.79 -11.35 -5.42
CA PHE A 128 -3.93 -11.81 -4.33
C PHE A 128 -3.09 -13.02 -4.75
N ALA A 129 -3.71 -14.02 -5.37
CA ALA A 129 -3.02 -15.22 -5.88
C ALA A 129 -1.96 -14.86 -6.93
N GLY A 130 -2.29 -13.98 -7.90
CA GLY A 130 -1.35 -13.51 -8.92
C GLY A 130 -0.17 -12.74 -8.33
N SER A 131 -0.43 -11.87 -7.36
CA SER A 131 0.63 -11.18 -6.60
C SER A 131 1.57 -12.14 -5.90
N MET A 132 1.01 -13.14 -5.21
CA MET A 132 1.77 -14.15 -4.48
C MET A 132 2.56 -15.07 -5.41
N ALA A 133 2.00 -15.43 -6.58
CA ALA A 133 2.71 -16.23 -7.58
C ALA A 133 3.93 -15.47 -8.15
N ALA A 134 3.77 -14.19 -8.54
CA ALA A 134 4.86 -13.36 -8.98
C ALA A 134 5.96 -13.26 -7.92
N MET A 135 5.60 -13.06 -6.66
CA MET A 135 6.55 -13.00 -5.57
C MET A 135 7.24 -14.34 -5.30
N ALA A 136 6.50 -15.45 -5.32
CA ALA A 136 7.09 -16.78 -5.15
C ALA A 136 8.19 -17.04 -6.19
N PHE A 137 7.96 -16.63 -7.44
CA PHE A 137 8.96 -16.71 -8.49
C PHE A 137 10.21 -15.86 -8.16
N VAL A 138 10.03 -14.60 -7.75
CA VAL A 138 11.15 -13.73 -7.32
C VAL A 138 11.94 -14.36 -6.19
N LEU A 139 11.28 -14.96 -5.20
CA LEU A 139 11.92 -15.64 -4.08
C LEU A 139 12.70 -16.90 -4.51
N VAL A 140 12.19 -17.66 -5.48
CA VAL A 140 12.91 -18.81 -6.04
C VAL A 140 14.19 -18.36 -6.71
N VAL A 141 14.12 -17.29 -7.51
CA VAL A 141 15.29 -16.69 -8.15
C VAL A 141 16.26 -16.14 -7.12
N ALA A 142 15.76 -15.46 -6.08
CA ALA A 142 16.56 -14.90 -4.99
C ALA A 142 17.43 -15.92 -4.27
N ARG A 143 16.96 -17.16 -4.16
CA ARG A 143 17.74 -18.27 -3.53
C ARG A 143 18.98 -18.65 -4.34
N ARG A 144 19.01 -18.38 -5.66
CA ARG A 144 20.08 -18.74 -6.58
C ARG A 144 21.01 -17.58 -6.91
N VAL A 145 20.60 -16.34 -6.63
CA VAL A 145 21.31 -15.12 -7.03
C VAL A 145 21.67 -14.31 -5.79
N PRO A 146 22.97 -14.20 -5.44
CA PRO A 146 23.39 -13.51 -4.21
C PRO A 146 23.40 -11.98 -4.33
N ARG A 147 23.27 -11.42 -5.56
CA ARG A 147 23.37 -9.96 -5.80
C ARG A 147 21.99 -9.30 -5.79
N MET A 148 21.79 -8.34 -4.89
CA MET A 148 20.53 -7.58 -4.74
C MET A 148 20.10 -6.87 -6.03
N SER A 149 21.05 -6.33 -6.82
CA SER A 149 20.74 -5.66 -8.09
C SER A 149 20.09 -6.59 -9.11
N ILE A 150 20.54 -7.86 -9.17
CA ILE A 150 19.97 -8.85 -10.08
C ILE A 150 18.56 -9.23 -9.66
N LEU A 151 18.29 -9.27 -8.36
CA LEU A 151 16.95 -9.55 -7.85
C LEU A 151 15.93 -8.48 -8.26
N VAL A 152 16.32 -7.20 -8.20
CA VAL A 152 15.49 -6.08 -8.70
C VAL A 152 15.22 -6.24 -10.20
N ILE A 153 16.25 -6.55 -10.99
CA ILE A 153 16.12 -6.76 -12.43
C ILE A 153 15.16 -7.94 -12.71
N CYS A 154 15.29 -9.05 -11.99
CA CYS A 154 14.38 -10.18 -12.12
C CYS A 154 12.93 -9.80 -11.80
N GLY A 155 12.68 -9.02 -10.75
CA GLY A 155 11.35 -8.51 -10.42
C GLY A 155 10.75 -7.67 -11.54
N ILE A 156 11.55 -6.77 -12.12
CA ILE A 156 11.15 -5.94 -13.26
C ILE A 156 10.85 -6.81 -14.49
N MET A 157 11.70 -7.80 -14.80
CA MET A 157 11.50 -8.70 -15.95
C MET A 157 10.22 -9.55 -15.79
N ILE A 158 9.93 -10.03 -14.59
CA ILE A 158 8.67 -10.70 -14.30
C ILE A 158 7.49 -9.75 -14.53
N GLY A 159 7.61 -8.50 -14.09
CA GLY A 159 6.62 -7.48 -14.35
C GLY A 159 6.33 -7.31 -15.84
N TYR A 160 7.38 -7.26 -16.67
CA TYR A 160 7.25 -7.18 -18.14
C TYR A 160 6.61 -8.44 -18.74
N ILE A 161 7.00 -9.63 -18.27
CA ILE A 161 6.39 -10.89 -18.74
C ILE A 161 4.90 -10.91 -18.42
N CYS A 162 4.52 -10.60 -17.17
CA CYS A 162 3.13 -10.52 -16.77
C CYS A 162 2.34 -9.49 -17.58
N SER A 163 2.94 -8.32 -17.86
CA SER A 163 2.31 -7.28 -18.68
C SER A 163 2.12 -7.75 -20.13
N ALA A 164 3.15 -8.33 -20.74
CA ALA A 164 3.06 -8.84 -22.11
C ALA A 164 1.99 -9.93 -22.25
N VAL A 165 1.92 -10.87 -21.30
CA VAL A 165 0.85 -11.89 -21.29
C VAL A 165 -0.53 -11.26 -21.07
N THR A 166 -0.61 -10.23 -20.22
CA THR A 166 -1.87 -9.47 -20.02
C THR A 166 -2.32 -8.81 -21.32
N ASP A 167 -1.41 -8.19 -22.06
CA ASP A 167 -1.72 -7.52 -23.33
C ASP A 167 -2.20 -8.54 -24.39
N ILE A 168 -1.60 -9.74 -24.44
CA ILE A 168 -2.08 -10.85 -25.28
C ILE A 168 -3.52 -11.25 -24.87
N VAL A 169 -3.79 -11.43 -23.59
CA VAL A 169 -5.12 -11.78 -23.07
C VAL A 169 -6.15 -10.70 -23.42
N VAL A 170 -5.79 -9.44 -23.28
CA VAL A 170 -6.64 -8.28 -23.59
C VAL A 170 -6.96 -8.20 -25.08
N THR A 171 -6.06 -8.61 -25.97
CA THR A 171 -6.30 -8.63 -27.41
C THR A 171 -7.51 -9.52 -27.81
N PHE A 172 -7.80 -10.56 -27.03
CA PHE A 172 -8.93 -11.47 -27.24
C PHE A 172 -10.10 -11.18 -26.31
N ALA A 173 -10.05 -10.11 -25.51
CA ALA A 173 -11.10 -9.75 -24.56
C ALA A 173 -12.19 -8.90 -25.23
N GLN A 174 -13.38 -8.92 -24.65
CA GLN A 174 -14.45 -7.99 -25.03
C GLN A 174 -14.16 -6.58 -24.51
N ASP A 175 -14.66 -5.55 -25.20
CA ASP A 175 -14.43 -4.15 -24.84
C ASP A 175 -14.81 -3.81 -23.40
N SER A 176 -15.92 -4.38 -22.90
CA SER A 176 -16.35 -4.21 -21.49
C SER A 176 -15.33 -4.72 -20.49
N ASN A 177 -14.61 -5.80 -20.81
CA ASN A 177 -13.56 -6.37 -19.96
C ASN A 177 -12.30 -5.50 -19.96
N ILE A 178 -11.98 -4.92 -21.11
CA ILE A 178 -10.85 -3.99 -21.25
C ILE A 178 -11.09 -2.77 -20.37
N VAL A 179 -12.29 -2.20 -20.43
CA VAL A 179 -12.68 -1.03 -19.59
C VAL A 179 -12.65 -1.40 -18.11
N ASN A 180 -13.21 -2.56 -17.72
CA ASN A 180 -13.23 -3.00 -16.33
C ASN A 180 -11.80 -3.27 -15.79
N LEU A 181 -10.94 -3.91 -16.57
CA LEU A 181 -9.54 -4.15 -16.22
C LEU A 181 -8.76 -2.83 -16.09
N HIS A 182 -9.02 -1.89 -17.01
CA HIS A 182 -8.41 -0.56 -16.95
C HIS A 182 -8.82 0.17 -15.67
N ASN A 183 -10.11 0.22 -15.37
CA ASN A 183 -10.63 0.86 -14.16
C ASN A 183 -10.07 0.21 -12.89
N TRP A 184 -10.02 -1.13 -12.84
CA TRP A 184 -9.42 -1.86 -11.72
C TRP A 184 -7.92 -1.51 -11.57
N SER A 185 -7.19 -1.40 -12.69
CA SER A 185 -5.75 -1.12 -12.67
C SER A 185 -5.40 0.32 -12.27
N MET A 186 -6.36 1.22 -12.31
CA MET A 186 -6.21 2.60 -11.80
C MET A 186 -6.23 2.68 -10.27
N GLY A 187 -6.76 1.66 -9.60
CA GLY A 187 -6.93 1.62 -8.16
C GLY A 187 -8.06 2.50 -7.64
N SER A 188 -8.78 2.00 -6.66
CA SER A 188 -9.88 2.73 -5.99
C SER A 188 -10.15 2.16 -4.61
N PHE A 189 -10.57 3.03 -3.68
CA PHE A 189 -11.16 2.63 -2.40
C PHE A 189 -12.69 2.62 -2.43
N SER A 190 -13.30 2.82 -3.60
CA SER A 190 -14.76 2.77 -3.78
C SER A 190 -15.29 1.35 -3.60
N GLY A 191 -16.53 1.22 -3.10
CA GLY A 191 -17.19 -0.08 -2.92
C GLY A 191 -16.64 -0.95 -1.80
N MET A 192 -15.83 -0.42 -0.88
CA MET A 192 -15.34 -1.15 0.28
C MET A 192 -16.47 -1.45 1.27
N THR A 193 -16.55 -2.70 1.70
CA THR A 193 -17.54 -3.22 2.64
C THR A 193 -16.89 -3.64 3.96
N TRP A 194 -17.70 -3.84 5.02
CA TRP A 194 -17.21 -4.39 6.29
C TRP A 194 -16.61 -5.79 6.16
N ALA A 195 -17.12 -6.60 5.23
CA ALA A 195 -16.54 -7.91 4.94
C ALA A 195 -15.11 -7.77 4.38
N ASN A 196 -14.89 -6.79 3.49
CA ASN A 196 -13.56 -6.48 2.94
C ASN A 196 -12.62 -5.97 4.04
N VAL A 197 -13.11 -5.11 4.95
CA VAL A 197 -12.34 -4.64 6.12
C VAL A 197 -11.91 -5.80 7.01
N GLY A 198 -12.83 -6.70 7.33
CA GLY A 198 -12.52 -7.89 8.13
C GLY A 198 -11.47 -8.78 7.48
N ALA A 199 -11.64 -9.09 6.19
CA ALA A 199 -10.70 -9.91 5.44
C ALA A 199 -9.30 -9.26 5.33
N ALA A 200 -9.24 -7.97 5.01
CA ALA A 200 -7.97 -7.24 4.95
C ALA A 200 -7.30 -7.16 6.33
N ALA A 201 -8.07 -6.90 7.40
CA ALA A 201 -7.55 -6.82 8.76
C ALA A 201 -6.92 -8.16 9.23
N CYS A 202 -7.54 -9.28 8.88
CA CYS A 202 -7.00 -10.63 9.18
C CYS A 202 -5.62 -10.89 8.54
N VAL A 203 -5.30 -10.22 7.45
CA VAL A 203 -3.98 -10.35 6.78
C VAL A 203 -3.03 -9.25 7.26
N VAL A 204 -3.48 -8.00 7.25
CA VAL A 204 -2.62 -6.83 7.48
C VAL A 204 -2.17 -6.75 8.93
N LEU A 205 -3.05 -6.92 9.91
CA LEU A 205 -2.69 -6.74 11.32
C LEU A 205 -1.66 -7.76 11.80
N PRO A 206 -1.80 -9.09 11.53
CA PRO A 206 -0.76 -10.04 11.88
C PRO A 206 0.56 -9.80 11.14
N ALA A 207 0.51 -9.40 9.85
CA ALA A 207 1.71 -9.10 9.08
C ALA A 207 2.45 -7.86 9.62
N LEU A 208 1.73 -6.80 10.02
CA LEU A 208 2.32 -5.62 10.67
C LEU A 208 2.90 -5.97 12.05
N ALA A 209 2.20 -6.78 12.83
CA ALA A 209 2.71 -7.26 14.12
C ALA A 209 4.01 -8.09 13.95
N ALA A 210 4.03 -9.00 12.98
CA ALA A 210 5.24 -9.77 12.65
C ALA A 210 6.38 -8.85 12.18
N ALA A 211 6.09 -7.86 11.33
CA ALA A 211 7.08 -6.87 10.89
C ALA A 211 7.63 -6.05 12.08
N PHE A 212 6.77 -5.68 13.04
CA PHE A 212 7.20 -4.97 14.24
C PHE A 212 8.14 -5.81 15.12
N LEU A 213 7.89 -7.11 15.27
CA LEU A 213 8.76 -8.02 16.00
C LEU A 213 10.15 -8.13 15.36
N LEU A 214 10.26 -7.93 14.05
CA LEU A 214 11.53 -7.89 13.33
C LEU A 214 12.31 -6.57 13.47
N SER A 215 11.80 -5.57 14.19
CA SER A 215 12.44 -4.25 14.32
C SER A 215 13.86 -4.30 14.90
N LYS A 216 14.14 -5.22 15.85
CA LYS A 216 15.49 -5.40 16.42
C LYS A 216 16.46 -6.01 15.40
N PRO A 217 16.16 -7.17 14.76
CA PRO A 217 16.98 -7.69 13.67
C PRO A 217 17.18 -6.69 12.52
N MET A 218 16.14 -5.90 12.19
CA MET A 218 16.23 -4.85 11.16
C MET A 218 17.27 -3.80 11.52
N ALA A 219 17.33 -3.37 12.79
CA ALA A 219 18.32 -2.39 13.23
C ALA A 219 19.75 -2.92 13.08
N ALA A 220 19.99 -4.19 13.41
CA ALA A 220 21.30 -4.83 13.20
C ALA A 220 21.63 -4.96 11.71
N TYR A 221 20.65 -5.31 10.86
CA TYR A 221 20.83 -5.47 9.41
C TYR A 221 21.14 -4.14 8.71
N GLN A 222 20.58 -3.03 9.18
CA GLN A 222 20.87 -1.68 8.67
C GLN A 222 22.32 -1.23 8.94
N MET A 223 22.99 -1.84 9.91
CA MET A 223 24.42 -1.59 10.19
C MET A 223 25.36 -2.44 9.31
N GLY A 224 24.79 -3.29 8.48
CA GLY A 224 25.49 -4.18 7.56
C GLY A 224 25.24 -5.65 7.83
N GLU A 225 25.25 -6.45 6.76
CA GLU A 225 24.99 -7.90 6.83
C GLU A 225 26.00 -8.64 7.70
N SER A 226 27.29 -8.27 7.62
CA SER A 226 28.34 -8.86 8.43
C SER A 226 28.14 -8.59 9.92
N TYR A 227 27.73 -7.38 10.27
CA TYR A 227 27.38 -7.01 11.65
C TYR A 227 26.17 -7.80 12.15
N ALA A 228 25.11 -7.88 11.33
CA ALA A 228 23.93 -8.66 11.70
C ALA A 228 24.26 -10.13 11.98
N LYS A 229 25.13 -10.75 11.18
CA LYS A 229 25.61 -12.10 11.40
C LYS A 229 26.41 -12.25 12.71
N SER A 230 27.28 -11.30 13.01
CA SER A 230 28.11 -11.35 14.22
C SER A 230 27.30 -11.25 15.52
N VAL A 231 26.14 -10.57 15.49
CA VAL A 231 25.20 -10.46 16.63
C VAL A 231 24.13 -11.57 16.62
N GLY A 232 24.29 -12.60 15.78
CA GLY A 232 23.44 -13.79 15.79
C GLY A 232 22.14 -13.70 14.99
N VAL A 233 21.98 -12.71 14.10
CA VAL A 233 20.80 -12.63 13.22
C VAL A 233 20.92 -13.69 12.10
N PRO A 234 19.95 -14.60 11.93
CA PRO A 234 19.93 -15.56 10.83
C PRO A 234 19.54 -14.85 9.53
N VAL A 235 20.50 -14.15 8.89
CA VAL A 235 20.26 -13.22 7.79
C VAL A 235 19.41 -13.80 6.66
N ARG A 236 19.60 -15.08 6.28
CA ARG A 236 18.80 -15.70 5.21
C ARG A 236 17.31 -15.78 5.58
N ALA A 237 16.99 -16.29 6.77
CA ALA A 237 15.62 -16.39 7.24
C ALA A 237 15.00 -15.00 7.44
N PHE A 238 15.76 -14.07 8.01
CA PHE A 238 15.35 -12.68 8.22
C PHE A 238 15.04 -11.97 6.90
N SER A 239 15.94 -12.03 5.91
CA SER A 239 15.73 -11.42 4.59
C SER A 239 14.51 -12.01 3.87
N THR A 240 14.34 -13.34 3.93
CA THR A 240 13.16 -14.02 3.39
C THR A 240 11.88 -13.51 4.07
N ALA A 241 11.89 -13.36 5.40
CA ALA A 241 10.74 -12.85 6.16
C ALA A 241 10.39 -11.41 5.77
N LEU A 242 11.39 -10.52 5.61
CA LEU A 242 11.15 -9.13 5.16
C LEU A 242 10.45 -9.09 3.79
N VAL A 243 10.95 -9.88 2.84
CA VAL A 243 10.39 -9.93 1.49
C VAL A 243 8.98 -10.53 1.51
N LEU A 244 8.75 -11.63 2.24
CA LEU A 244 7.43 -12.25 2.36
C LEU A 244 6.41 -11.31 3.00
N LEU A 245 6.75 -10.67 4.12
CA LEU A 245 5.85 -9.74 4.80
C LEU A 245 5.53 -8.52 3.94
N SER A 246 6.55 -7.94 3.30
CA SER A 246 6.33 -6.83 2.38
C SER A 246 5.38 -7.21 1.24
N SER A 247 5.59 -8.38 0.66
CA SER A 247 4.80 -8.85 -0.47
C SER A 247 3.38 -9.22 -0.08
N LEU A 248 3.21 -9.83 1.08
CA LEU A 248 1.90 -10.15 1.64
C LEU A 248 1.08 -8.86 1.86
N LEU A 249 1.71 -7.83 2.46
CA LEU A 249 1.09 -6.52 2.66
C LEU A 249 0.75 -5.85 1.33
N ALA A 250 1.67 -5.83 0.37
CA ALA A 250 1.46 -5.23 -0.95
C ALA A 250 0.42 -5.99 -1.78
N ALA A 251 0.41 -7.32 -1.72
CA ALA A 251 -0.58 -8.17 -2.38
C ALA A 251 -1.98 -7.91 -1.83
N CYS A 252 -2.11 -7.78 -0.50
CA CYS A 252 -3.37 -7.42 0.14
C CYS A 252 -3.87 -6.05 -0.36
N VAL A 253 -3.00 -5.03 -0.37
CA VAL A 253 -3.38 -3.70 -0.89
C VAL A 253 -3.84 -3.79 -2.35
N THR A 254 -3.06 -4.45 -3.21
CA THR A 254 -3.37 -4.58 -4.64
C THR A 254 -4.65 -5.36 -4.88
N ALA A 255 -4.91 -6.40 -4.08
CA ALA A 255 -6.12 -7.22 -4.19
C ALA A 255 -7.40 -6.42 -3.91
N PHE A 256 -7.40 -5.61 -2.86
CA PHE A 256 -8.58 -4.85 -2.46
C PHE A 256 -8.73 -3.52 -3.20
N ALA A 257 -7.66 -2.73 -3.27
CA ALA A 257 -7.71 -1.36 -3.79
C ALA A 257 -7.07 -1.20 -5.18
N GLY A 258 -6.58 -2.27 -5.79
CA GLY A 258 -5.77 -2.18 -7.00
C GLY A 258 -4.35 -1.66 -6.73
N PRO A 259 -3.54 -1.48 -7.78
CA PRO A 259 -2.18 -0.94 -7.63
C PRO A 259 -2.21 0.53 -7.20
N ILE A 260 -1.56 0.86 -6.08
CA ILE A 260 -1.42 2.23 -5.57
C ILE A 260 0.05 2.62 -5.54
N SER A 261 0.44 3.60 -6.34
CA SER A 261 1.84 3.98 -6.53
C SER A 261 2.38 4.93 -5.44
N PHE A 262 3.70 5.01 -5.31
CA PHE A 262 4.49 5.97 -4.54
C PHE A 262 4.36 5.94 -3.01
N VAL A 263 3.27 5.48 -2.41
CA VAL A 263 3.07 5.47 -0.94
C VAL A 263 4.21 4.72 -0.23
N GLY A 264 4.54 3.51 -0.70
CA GLY A 264 5.62 2.69 -0.15
C GLY A 264 7.03 3.25 -0.34
N ILE A 265 7.21 4.21 -1.25
CA ILE A 265 8.51 4.87 -1.48
C ILE A 265 8.59 6.18 -0.72
N ALA A 266 7.61 7.06 -0.88
CA ALA A 266 7.65 8.41 -0.35
C ALA A 266 7.44 8.46 1.18
N VAL A 267 6.44 7.74 1.69
CA VAL A 267 6.04 7.86 3.09
C VAL A 267 7.13 7.41 4.08
N PRO A 268 7.82 6.26 3.91
CA PRO A 268 8.86 5.87 4.84
C PRO A 268 9.97 6.91 4.96
N HIS A 269 10.25 7.60 3.88
CA HIS A 269 11.28 8.63 3.87
C HIS A 269 10.82 9.91 4.57
N LEU A 270 9.59 10.38 4.30
CA LEU A 270 9.00 11.51 5.00
C LEU A 270 8.95 11.26 6.51
N VAL A 271 8.58 10.04 6.90
CA VAL A 271 8.52 9.64 8.31
C VAL A 271 9.89 9.63 8.96
N LYS A 272 10.93 9.07 8.31
CA LYS A 272 12.32 9.13 8.82
C LYS A 272 12.77 10.56 9.05
N ASN A 273 12.48 11.45 8.10
CA ASN A 273 12.82 12.87 8.20
C ASN A 273 12.04 13.56 9.35
N LEU A 274 10.76 13.29 9.50
CA LEU A 274 9.91 13.84 10.54
C LEU A 274 10.38 13.40 11.94
N LEU A 275 10.58 12.09 12.11
CA LEU A 275 11.05 11.50 13.37
C LEU A 275 12.51 11.90 13.71
N GLY A 276 13.33 12.20 12.70
CA GLY A 276 14.77 12.42 12.86
C GLY A 276 15.49 11.17 13.37
N SER A 277 14.98 9.98 13.01
CA SER A 277 15.50 8.70 13.44
C SER A 277 15.36 7.67 12.34
N ALA A 278 16.39 6.82 12.18
CA ALA A 278 16.36 5.67 11.27
C ALA A 278 16.02 4.35 12.00
N LYS A 279 15.87 4.36 13.33
CA LYS A 279 15.61 3.15 14.12
C LYS A 279 14.29 2.50 13.74
N PRO A 280 14.28 1.21 13.30
CA PRO A 280 13.07 0.52 12.84
C PRO A 280 11.93 0.51 13.86
N LEU A 281 12.27 0.41 15.15
CA LEU A 281 11.31 0.43 16.24
C LEU A 281 10.41 1.69 16.24
N TYR A 282 10.95 2.82 15.80
CA TYR A 282 10.21 4.07 15.67
C TYR A 282 9.69 4.29 14.25
N VAL A 283 10.48 3.94 13.24
CA VAL A 283 10.11 4.23 11.85
C VAL A 283 8.93 3.38 11.39
N LEU A 284 8.86 2.10 11.77
CA LEU A 284 7.81 1.20 11.29
C LEU A 284 6.39 1.63 11.75
N PRO A 285 6.14 1.90 13.07
CA PRO A 285 4.84 2.45 13.47
C PRO A 285 4.57 3.84 12.88
N GLY A 286 5.60 4.67 12.75
CA GLY A 286 5.50 5.96 12.07
C GLY A 286 5.08 5.81 10.60
N CYS A 287 5.60 4.80 9.89
CA CYS A 287 5.19 4.46 8.52
C CYS A 287 3.71 4.05 8.46
N CYS A 288 3.22 3.28 9.42
CA CYS A 288 1.81 2.92 9.48
C CYS A 288 0.91 4.16 9.60
N LEU A 289 1.22 5.07 10.52
CA LEU A 289 0.48 6.31 10.69
C LEU A 289 0.63 7.25 9.48
N GLY A 290 1.85 7.42 8.99
CA GLY A 290 2.14 8.27 7.83
C GLY A 290 1.47 7.76 6.55
N GLY A 291 1.46 6.44 6.33
CA GLY A 291 0.78 5.80 5.21
C GLY A 291 -0.74 5.97 5.29
N ALA A 292 -1.32 5.78 6.47
CA ALA A 292 -2.73 6.03 6.73
C ALA A 292 -3.09 7.49 6.45
N ALA A 293 -2.34 8.45 7.01
CA ALA A 293 -2.59 9.88 6.79
C ALA A 293 -2.47 10.27 5.32
N PHE A 294 -1.42 9.81 4.64
CA PHE A 294 -1.20 10.12 3.22
C PHE A 294 -2.31 9.56 2.33
N CYS A 295 -2.72 8.29 2.55
CA CYS A 295 -3.80 7.68 1.78
C CYS A 295 -5.16 8.33 2.09
N LEU A 296 -5.46 8.70 3.34
CA LEU A 296 -6.68 9.43 3.70
C LEU A 296 -6.75 10.80 3.02
N LEU A 297 -5.63 11.52 2.96
CA LEU A 297 -5.55 12.80 2.25
C LEU A 297 -5.79 12.60 0.74
N CYS A 298 -5.11 11.63 0.13
CA CYS A 298 -5.26 11.34 -1.29
C CYS A 298 -6.68 10.85 -1.63
N ASP A 299 -7.30 10.01 -0.78
CA ASP A 299 -8.67 9.54 -0.98
C ASP A 299 -9.69 10.68 -0.86
N LEU A 300 -9.50 11.59 0.10
CA LEU A 300 -10.34 12.77 0.24
C LEU A 300 -10.28 13.64 -1.01
N ILE A 301 -9.09 13.88 -1.56
CA ILE A 301 -8.89 14.65 -2.80
C ILE A 301 -9.52 13.90 -3.97
N ALA A 302 -9.28 12.59 -4.11
CA ALA A 302 -9.74 11.77 -5.23
C ALA A 302 -11.26 11.82 -5.40
N ARG A 303 -12.03 11.84 -4.32
CA ARG A 303 -13.50 11.80 -4.35
C ARG A 303 -14.19 13.15 -4.21
N SER A 304 -13.47 14.21 -3.82
CA SER A 304 -14.09 15.53 -3.58
C SER A 304 -13.73 16.58 -4.62
N LEU A 305 -12.56 16.49 -5.28
CA LEU A 305 -12.06 17.54 -6.15
C LEU A 305 -12.92 17.73 -7.42
N PHE A 306 -13.43 16.63 -7.99
CA PHE A 306 -14.27 16.65 -9.20
C PHE A 306 -15.60 15.92 -9.00
N ALA A 307 -16.14 15.95 -7.77
CA ALA A 307 -17.43 15.31 -7.49
C ALA A 307 -18.52 15.72 -8.52
N PRO A 308 -19.34 14.78 -9.01
CA PRO A 308 -19.49 13.40 -8.55
C PRO A 308 -18.46 12.40 -9.15
N THR A 309 -17.58 12.82 -10.07
CA THR A 309 -16.58 11.94 -10.69
C THR A 309 -15.43 11.70 -9.73
N GLU A 310 -15.13 10.44 -9.41
CA GLU A 310 -13.98 10.09 -8.58
C GLU A 310 -12.72 9.93 -9.43
N LEU A 311 -11.62 10.55 -8.98
CA LEU A 311 -10.29 10.34 -9.58
C LEU A 311 -9.71 8.98 -9.13
N SER A 312 -8.84 8.41 -9.96
CA SER A 312 -8.10 7.22 -9.55
C SER A 312 -7.14 7.55 -8.40
N ILE A 313 -7.11 6.68 -7.38
CA ILE A 313 -6.22 6.89 -6.23
C ILE A 313 -4.74 6.85 -6.62
N SER A 314 -4.37 6.00 -7.60
CA SER A 314 -2.99 5.93 -8.09
C SER A 314 -2.54 7.22 -8.76
N SER A 315 -3.42 7.90 -9.51
CA SER A 315 -3.09 9.20 -10.12
C SER A 315 -2.86 10.26 -9.07
N VAL A 316 -3.73 10.34 -8.06
CA VAL A 316 -3.58 11.31 -6.97
C VAL A 316 -2.30 11.03 -6.16
N THR A 317 -2.05 9.77 -5.77
CA THR A 317 -0.83 9.42 -5.03
C THR A 317 0.43 9.63 -5.86
N ALA A 318 0.37 9.49 -7.20
CA ALA A 318 1.50 9.78 -8.08
C ALA A 318 1.81 11.28 -8.15
N VAL A 319 0.79 12.13 -8.30
CA VAL A 319 0.95 13.59 -8.35
C VAL A 319 1.60 14.13 -7.07
N PHE A 320 1.22 13.63 -5.90
CA PHE A 320 1.82 14.06 -4.64
C PHE A 320 3.09 13.30 -4.27
N GLY A 321 3.18 12.01 -4.59
CA GLY A 321 4.32 11.17 -4.21
C GLY A 321 5.55 11.35 -5.09
N ALA A 322 5.38 11.51 -6.41
CA ALA A 322 6.51 11.63 -7.33
C ALA A 322 7.38 12.88 -7.05
N PRO A 323 6.83 14.09 -6.82
CA PRO A 323 7.64 15.26 -6.46
C PRO A 323 8.43 15.06 -5.17
N VAL A 324 7.85 14.36 -4.19
CA VAL A 324 8.56 14.02 -2.94
C VAL A 324 9.77 13.14 -3.24
N VAL A 325 9.60 12.11 -4.05
CA VAL A 325 10.70 11.20 -4.43
C VAL A 325 11.79 11.94 -5.20
N ILE A 326 11.43 12.80 -6.16
CA ILE A 326 12.40 13.62 -6.91
C ILE A 326 13.18 14.54 -5.97
N TRP A 327 12.49 15.26 -5.09
CA TRP A 327 13.14 16.14 -4.11
C TRP A 327 14.14 15.39 -3.22
N LEU A 328 13.79 14.16 -2.82
CA LEU A 328 14.64 13.29 -2.02
C LEU A 328 15.93 12.90 -2.75
N LEU A 329 15.82 12.51 -4.01
CA LEU A 329 16.96 12.11 -4.85
C LEU A 329 17.92 13.30 -5.04
N VAL A 330 17.39 14.47 -5.37
CA VAL A 330 18.19 15.69 -5.55
C VAL A 330 18.91 16.07 -4.27
N ARG A 331 18.21 16.05 -3.12
CA ARG A 331 18.82 16.42 -1.83
C ARG A 331 19.96 15.46 -1.42
N ARG A 332 19.82 14.17 -1.71
CA ARG A 332 20.84 13.17 -1.39
C ARG A 332 22.11 13.38 -2.19
N GLN A 333 22.00 13.62 -3.51
CA GLN A 333 23.16 13.93 -4.35
C GLN A 333 23.89 15.20 -3.92
N THR A 334 23.16 16.22 -3.45
CA THR A 334 23.76 17.46 -2.94
C THR A 334 24.53 17.25 -1.62
N GLN A 335 24.19 16.24 -0.83
CA GLN A 335 24.91 15.89 0.39
C GLN A 335 26.16 15.05 0.10
N GLU A 336 26.06 14.06 -0.79
CA GLU A 336 27.18 13.20 -1.23
C GLU A 336 28.25 13.99 -2.02
N GLY A 337 27.89 15.07 -2.71
CA GLY A 337 28.83 15.94 -3.43
C GLY A 337 29.50 17.02 -2.56
N ARG A 338 29.20 17.05 -1.24
CA ARG A 338 29.81 17.98 -0.27
C ARG A 338 30.79 17.28 0.69
N GLU A 339 30.85 15.95 0.66
CA GLU A 339 31.87 15.14 1.34
C GLU A 339 33.00 14.77 0.36
#